data_edb5ef19843b39c481ccc181f2b8516f
#
_entry.id   edb5ef19843b39c481ccc181f2b8516f
#
_cell.length_a   1.000
_cell.length_b   1.000
_cell.length_c   1.000
_cell.angle_alpha   90.00
_cell.angle_beta   90.00
_cell.angle_gamma   90.00
#
_symmetry.space_group_name_H-M   'P 1'
#
loop_
_entity.id
_entity.type
_entity.pdbx_description
1 polymer ?
#
loop_
_entity_poly.entity_id
_entity_poly.type
_entity_poly.pdbx_seq_one_letter_code
_entity_poly.pdbx_strand_id
1 'polypeptide(L)'
;MTAGVLQIGVMMSNATKKRIAEIVEQYKQAKGIEDGRVDVHDLAGWALDKKLYQPNMRDEIQLAANTFSRHFREELRADPKGRSYRAKHAVRENINGKQSTLWADLDDSNVPVEHFHKAFSQRRQQIVGDCFQLKTDVDVCNDKKGSAIPLSLNFEDDVAEAEYLRDNPDAAA
;
A
#
# COMPACT_ATOMS: atom_id res chain seq x y z
N MET A 1 13.14 -11.58 -24.31
CA MET A 1 11.85 -12.02 -23.73
C MET A 1 11.53 -11.06 -22.60
N THR A 2 10.70 -10.07 -22.91
CA THR A 2 10.30 -9.01 -21.99
C THR A 2 9.17 -9.53 -21.09
N ALA A 3 9.48 -9.83 -19.84
CA ALA A 3 8.49 -10.14 -18.82
C ALA A 3 7.75 -8.84 -18.45
N GLY A 4 6.51 -8.71 -18.93
CA GLY A 4 5.65 -7.61 -18.56
C GLY A 4 5.33 -7.65 -17.07
N VAL A 5 5.72 -6.63 -16.34
CA VAL A 5 5.29 -6.36 -14.98
C VAL A 5 3.80 -6.04 -15.04
N LEU A 6 2.96 -7.02 -14.72
CA LEU A 6 1.52 -6.83 -14.60
C LEU A 6 1.22 -6.11 -13.28
N GLN A 7 1.11 -4.80 -13.37
CA GLN A 7 0.51 -3.96 -12.35
C GLN A 7 -1.01 -4.18 -12.37
N ILE A 8 -1.52 -5.12 -11.56
CA ILE A 8 -2.95 -5.34 -11.41
C ILE A 8 -3.43 -4.63 -10.13
N GLY A 9 -3.41 -3.30 -10.17
CA GLY A 9 -4.37 -2.52 -9.41
C GLY A 9 -5.73 -2.60 -10.13
N VAL A 10 -6.84 -2.62 -9.40
CA VAL A 10 -8.17 -2.45 -10.01
C VAL A 10 -8.13 -1.13 -10.77
N MET A 11 -7.99 -1.18 -12.09
CA MET A 11 -7.93 0.02 -12.92
C MET A 11 -9.30 0.69 -12.85
N MET A 12 -9.37 1.82 -12.16
CA MET A 12 -10.54 2.69 -12.22
C MET A 12 -10.77 3.08 -13.68
N SER A 13 -12.04 3.08 -14.11
CA SER A 13 -12.38 3.50 -15.46
C SER A 13 -11.92 4.95 -15.71
N ASN A 14 -11.61 5.30 -16.95
CA ASN A 14 -11.24 6.67 -17.30
C ASN A 14 -12.33 7.68 -16.91
N ALA A 15 -13.61 7.29 -17.00
CA ALA A 15 -14.73 8.12 -16.55
C ALA A 15 -14.70 8.38 -15.04
N THR A 16 -14.38 7.37 -14.24
CA THR A 16 -14.24 7.50 -12.78
C THR A 16 -13.07 8.40 -12.42
N LYS A 17 -11.91 8.24 -13.07
CA LYS A 17 -10.73 9.10 -12.85
C LYS A 17 -11.04 10.57 -13.16
N LYS A 18 -11.70 10.83 -14.29
CA LYS A 18 -12.11 12.19 -14.68
C LYS A 18 -13.05 12.80 -13.64
N ARG A 19 -14.05 12.02 -13.18
CA ARG A 19 -15.00 12.49 -12.16
C ARG A 19 -14.33 12.83 -10.85
N ILE A 20 -13.39 12.01 -10.39
CA ILE A 20 -12.62 12.30 -9.17
C ILE A 20 -11.80 13.59 -9.34
N ALA A 21 -11.11 13.76 -10.46
CA ALA A 21 -10.35 14.98 -10.73
C ALA A 21 -11.23 16.24 -10.70
N GLU A 22 -12.42 16.16 -11.27
CA GLU A 22 -13.42 17.26 -11.23
C GLU A 22 -13.85 17.60 -9.79
N ILE A 23 -14.09 16.58 -8.94
CA ILE A 23 -14.44 16.78 -7.54
C ILE A 23 -13.30 17.43 -6.76
N VAL A 24 -12.05 17.01 -6.99
CA VAL A 24 -10.86 17.59 -6.35
C VAL A 24 -10.73 19.08 -6.72
N GLU A 25 -10.91 19.45 -7.98
CA GLU A 25 -10.83 20.85 -8.41
C GLU A 25 -11.96 21.70 -7.82
N GLN A 26 -13.19 21.19 -7.79
CA GLN A 26 -14.32 21.85 -7.12
C GLN A 26 -14.06 22.06 -5.61
N TYR A 27 -13.47 21.07 -4.94
CA TYR A 27 -13.11 21.18 -3.53
C TYR A 27 -12.05 22.27 -3.31
N LYS A 28 -10.97 22.28 -4.11
CA LYS A 28 -9.91 23.31 -4.02
C LYS A 28 -10.48 24.71 -4.18
N GLN A 29 -11.35 24.90 -5.17
CA GLN A 29 -12.02 26.20 -5.41
C GLN A 29 -12.92 26.58 -4.22
N ALA A 30 -13.73 25.65 -3.71
CA ALA A 30 -14.65 25.89 -2.60
C ALA A 30 -13.92 26.21 -1.29
N LYS A 31 -12.71 25.72 -1.10
CA LYS A 31 -11.88 25.94 0.11
C LYS A 31 -10.80 27.01 -0.06
N GLY A 32 -10.64 27.58 -1.24
CA GLY A 32 -9.60 28.57 -1.50
C GLY A 32 -8.17 28.02 -1.35
N ILE A 33 -7.95 26.76 -1.78
CA ILE A 33 -6.64 26.10 -1.66
C ILE A 33 -5.73 26.56 -2.80
N GLU A 34 -4.76 27.41 -2.48
CA GLU A 34 -3.81 27.98 -3.44
C GLU A 34 -2.52 27.15 -3.57
N ASP A 35 -2.09 26.47 -2.48
CA ASP A 35 -0.85 25.70 -2.44
C ASP A 35 -0.96 24.29 -3.05
N GLY A 36 -2.15 23.92 -3.51
CA GLY A 36 -2.43 22.65 -4.19
C GLY A 36 -2.47 21.41 -3.29
N ARG A 37 -2.23 21.56 -1.97
CA ARG A 37 -2.27 20.45 -1.02
C ARG A 37 -3.70 20.18 -0.58
N VAL A 38 -4.11 18.89 -0.56
CA VAL A 38 -5.48 18.47 -0.22
C VAL A 38 -5.44 17.40 0.87
N ASP A 39 -6.17 17.63 1.96
CA ASP A 39 -6.47 16.57 2.91
C ASP A 39 -7.57 15.67 2.33
N VAL A 40 -7.26 14.37 2.24
CA VAL A 40 -8.16 13.40 1.59
C VAL A 40 -9.40 13.10 2.44
N HIS A 41 -9.30 13.17 3.79
CA HIS A 41 -10.45 12.98 4.67
C HIS A 41 -11.44 14.15 4.58
N ASP A 42 -10.92 15.37 4.57
CA ASP A 42 -11.75 16.57 4.42
C ASP A 42 -12.40 16.63 3.03
N LEU A 43 -11.66 16.28 1.99
CA LEU A 43 -12.20 16.15 0.63
C LEU A 43 -13.32 15.11 0.58
N ALA A 44 -13.11 13.92 1.16
CA ALA A 44 -14.11 12.86 1.17
C ALA A 44 -15.38 13.27 1.91
N GLY A 45 -15.25 13.85 3.12
CA GLY A 45 -16.38 14.39 3.89
C GLY A 45 -17.16 15.43 3.11
N TRP A 46 -16.47 16.40 2.50
CA TRP A 46 -17.08 17.44 1.68
C TRP A 46 -17.80 16.87 0.44
N ALA A 47 -17.19 15.90 -0.26
CA ALA A 47 -17.78 15.28 -1.43
C ALA A 47 -19.06 14.49 -1.11
N LEU A 48 -19.08 13.80 0.03
CA LEU A 48 -20.26 13.09 0.55
C LEU A 48 -21.37 14.07 0.93
N ASP A 49 -21.06 15.13 1.70
CA ASP A 49 -21.99 16.16 2.09
C ASP A 49 -22.66 16.86 0.88
N LYS A 50 -21.84 17.17 -0.13
CA LYS A 50 -22.32 17.76 -1.39
C LYS A 50 -22.97 16.76 -2.35
N LYS A 51 -23.07 15.48 -1.97
CA LYS A 51 -23.60 14.39 -2.81
C LYS A 51 -22.91 14.26 -4.18
N LEU A 52 -21.65 14.69 -4.27
CA LEU A 52 -20.82 14.57 -5.46
C LEU A 52 -20.23 13.16 -5.59
N TYR A 53 -20.11 12.45 -4.49
CA TYR A 53 -19.75 11.05 -4.40
C TYR A 53 -20.80 10.31 -3.55
N GLN A 54 -21.25 9.16 -4.01
CA GLN A 54 -22.14 8.28 -3.26
C GLN A 54 -21.59 6.86 -3.34
N PRO A 55 -21.22 6.26 -2.20
CA PRO A 55 -20.80 4.87 -2.17
C PRO A 55 -21.96 3.96 -2.56
N ASN A 56 -21.66 2.90 -3.28
CA ASN A 56 -22.61 1.84 -3.60
C ASN A 56 -22.24 0.58 -2.80
N MET A 57 -23.08 -0.45 -2.83
CA MET A 57 -22.85 -1.70 -2.09
C MET A 57 -21.49 -2.34 -2.41
N ARG A 58 -21.00 -2.23 -3.65
CA ARG A 58 -19.68 -2.74 -4.03
C ARG A 58 -18.54 -1.96 -3.34
N ASP A 59 -18.72 -0.64 -3.20
CA ASP A 59 -17.76 0.22 -2.50
C ASP A 59 -17.76 -0.10 -1.00
N GLU A 60 -18.92 -0.41 -0.41
CA GLU A 60 -19.06 -0.82 1.00
C GLU A 60 -18.36 -2.16 1.26
N ILE A 61 -18.56 -3.16 0.39
CA ILE A 61 -17.87 -4.45 0.48
C ILE A 61 -16.35 -4.25 0.34
N GLN A 62 -15.91 -3.39 -0.58
CA GLN A 62 -14.48 -3.10 -0.76
C GLN A 62 -13.90 -2.40 0.47
N LEU A 63 -14.63 -1.48 1.09
CA LEU A 63 -14.23 -0.80 2.33
C LEU A 63 -14.08 -1.80 3.48
N ALA A 64 -15.05 -2.71 3.65
CA ALA A 64 -14.98 -3.77 4.65
C ALA A 64 -13.79 -4.70 4.39
N ALA A 65 -13.57 -5.13 3.15
CA ALA A 65 -12.45 -5.97 2.76
C ALA A 65 -11.09 -5.28 3.03
N ASN A 66 -10.99 -3.98 2.77
CA ASN A 66 -9.81 -3.19 3.08
C ASN A 66 -9.57 -3.09 4.60
N THR A 67 -10.64 -2.96 5.39
CA THR A 67 -10.58 -2.93 6.86
C THR A 67 -10.05 -4.25 7.42
N PHE A 68 -10.60 -5.38 6.97
CA PHE A 68 -10.09 -6.71 7.34
C PHE A 68 -8.64 -6.91 6.91
N SER A 69 -8.30 -6.53 5.68
CA SER A 69 -6.93 -6.64 5.17
C SER A 69 -5.93 -5.80 5.96
N ARG A 70 -6.34 -4.62 6.45
CA ARG A 70 -5.52 -3.79 7.33
C ARG A 70 -5.30 -4.47 8.66
N HIS A 71 -6.36 -4.93 9.31
CA HIS A 71 -6.28 -5.67 10.57
C HIS A 71 -5.32 -6.87 10.45
N PHE A 72 -5.44 -7.67 9.38
CA PHE A 72 -4.54 -8.80 9.15
C PHE A 72 -3.07 -8.41 8.96
N ARG A 73 -2.79 -7.22 8.39
CA ARG A 73 -1.41 -6.72 8.26
C ARG A 73 -0.82 -6.22 9.58
N GLU A 74 -1.65 -5.73 10.46
CA GLU A 74 -1.29 -5.12 11.74
C GLU A 74 -1.19 -6.15 12.87
N GLU A 75 -1.72 -7.37 12.68
CA GLU A 75 -1.64 -8.44 13.66
C GLU A 75 -0.19 -8.94 13.79
N LEU A 76 0.44 -8.56 14.90
CA LEU A 76 1.80 -8.95 15.25
C LEU A 76 1.76 -9.97 16.39
N ARG A 77 2.69 -10.92 16.36
CA ARG A 77 2.97 -11.86 17.44
C ARG A 77 4.46 -11.91 17.71
N ALA A 78 4.85 -12.37 18.91
CA ALA A 78 6.24 -12.61 19.26
C ALA A 78 6.55 -14.09 19.22
N ASP A 79 7.71 -14.45 18.65
CA ASP A 79 8.21 -15.82 18.72
C ASP A 79 8.94 -16.09 20.05
N PRO A 80 9.32 -17.36 20.36
CA PRO A 80 10.05 -17.69 21.58
C PRO A 80 11.42 -17.00 21.73
N LYS A 81 11.95 -16.41 20.64
CA LYS A 81 13.19 -15.62 20.65
C LYS A 81 12.93 -14.11 20.82
N GLY A 82 11.66 -13.72 21.06
CA GLY A 82 11.27 -12.32 21.24
C GLY A 82 11.14 -11.52 19.95
N ARG A 83 11.25 -12.14 18.76
CA ARG A 83 11.12 -11.44 17.48
C ARG A 83 9.65 -11.20 17.18
N SER A 84 9.32 -9.93 16.91
CA SER A 84 7.97 -9.58 16.45
C SER A 84 7.80 -9.93 14.97
N TYR A 85 6.74 -10.64 14.63
CA TYR A 85 6.42 -11.03 13.26
C TYR A 85 4.94 -10.85 12.94
N ARG A 86 4.62 -10.71 11.66
CA ARG A 86 3.22 -10.65 11.20
C ARG A 86 2.62 -12.05 11.23
N ALA A 87 1.49 -12.17 11.91
CA ALA A 87 0.79 -13.45 12.03
C ALA A 87 0.17 -13.91 10.70
N LYS A 88 -0.25 -12.98 9.84
CA LYS A 88 -0.99 -13.33 8.62
C LYS A 88 -0.29 -12.85 7.34
N HIS A 89 -0.31 -13.71 6.33
CA HIS A 89 0.31 -13.48 5.03
C HIS A 89 -0.67 -13.71 3.89
N ALA A 90 -0.66 -12.80 2.93
CA ALA A 90 -1.57 -12.80 1.79
C ALA A 90 -0.90 -13.35 0.53
N VAL A 91 -1.65 -14.15 -0.22
CA VAL A 91 -1.30 -14.57 -1.58
C VAL A 91 -2.39 -14.12 -2.54
N ARG A 92 -2.00 -13.48 -3.65
CA ARG A 92 -2.90 -13.18 -4.76
C ARG A 92 -2.87 -14.33 -5.75
N GLU A 93 -4.03 -14.87 -6.06
CA GLU A 93 -4.20 -15.98 -7.00
C GLU A 93 -5.38 -15.75 -7.92
N ASN A 94 -5.31 -16.34 -9.12
CA ASN A 94 -6.46 -16.42 -10.00
C ASN A 94 -7.20 -17.73 -9.71
N ILE A 95 -8.42 -17.62 -9.20
CA ILE A 95 -9.29 -18.76 -8.91
C ILE A 95 -10.48 -18.66 -9.86
N ASN A 96 -10.60 -19.63 -10.75
CA ASN A 96 -11.68 -19.68 -11.77
C ASN A 96 -11.83 -18.39 -12.58
N GLY A 97 -10.71 -17.79 -13.00
CA GLY A 97 -10.69 -16.54 -13.78
C GLY A 97 -10.88 -15.26 -12.94
N LYS A 98 -11.10 -15.38 -11.63
CA LYS A 98 -11.23 -14.23 -10.72
C LYS A 98 -10.00 -14.08 -9.86
N GLN A 99 -9.45 -12.88 -9.82
CA GLN A 99 -8.37 -12.53 -8.90
C GLN A 99 -8.90 -12.53 -7.46
N SER A 100 -8.29 -13.33 -6.61
CA SER A 100 -8.60 -13.44 -5.19
C SER A 100 -7.36 -13.19 -4.34
N THR A 101 -7.55 -12.69 -3.11
CA THR A 101 -6.49 -12.55 -2.12
C THR A 101 -6.81 -13.49 -0.97
N LEU A 102 -5.96 -14.48 -0.77
CA LEU A 102 -6.10 -15.48 0.29
C LEU A 102 -5.14 -15.13 1.42
N TRP A 103 -5.66 -15.05 2.63
CA TRP A 103 -4.89 -14.82 3.85
C TRP A 103 -4.75 -16.09 4.63
N ALA A 104 -3.55 -16.36 5.14
CA ALA A 104 -3.28 -17.51 6.00
C ALA A 104 -2.46 -17.09 7.21
N ASP A 105 -2.71 -17.76 8.33
CA ASP A 105 -2.00 -17.58 9.58
C ASP A 105 -0.72 -18.40 9.57
N LEU A 106 0.41 -17.79 9.94
CA LEU A 106 1.72 -18.44 9.95
C LEU A 106 1.82 -19.55 10.98
N ASP A 107 1.05 -19.46 12.07
CA ASP A 107 1.04 -20.44 13.15
C ASP A 107 0.03 -21.57 12.92
N ASP A 108 -0.78 -21.52 11.87
CA ASP A 108 -1.70 -22.59 11.52
C ASP A 108 -0.96 -23.72 10.80
N SER A 109 -0.81 -24.86 11.49
CA SER A 109 -0.12 -26.05 10.98
C SER A 109 -0.79 -26.70 9.76
N ASN A 110 -2.05 -26.36 9.45
CA ASN A 110 -2.76 -26.89 8.29
C ASN A 110 -2.44 -26.11 7.01
N VAL A 111 -1.84 -24.94 7.13
CA VAL A 111 -1.47 -24.14 5.96
C VAL A 111 -0.16 -24.66 5.36
N PRO A 112 -0.15 -25.03 4.06
CA PRO A 112 1.06 -25.53 3.44
C PRO A 112 2.13 -24.43 3.33
N VAL A 113 3.41 -24.80 3.51
CA VAL A 113 4.55 -23.88 3.47
C VAL A 113 4.68 -23.14 2.14
N GLU A 114 4.20 -23.73 1.06
CA GLU A 114 4.17 -23.14 -0.27
C GLU A 114 3.35 -21.84 -0.33
N HIS A 115 2.31 -21.72 0.51
CA HIS A 115 1.57 -20.47 0.65
C HIS A 115 2.50 -19.33 1.10
N PHE A 116 3.31 -19.58 2.11
CA PHE A 116 4.23 -18.57 2.67
C PHE A 116 5.39 -18.24 1.71
N HIS A 117 5.96 -19.24 1.03
CA HIS A 117 6.94 -18.99 -0.04
C HIS A 117 6.39 -18.04 -1.11
N LYS A 118 5.15 -18.28 -1.55
CA LYS A 118 4.49 -17.44 -2.55
C LYS A 118 4.16 -16.06 -1.99
N ALA A 119 3.67 -15.98 -0.76
CA ALA A 119 3.36 -14.71 -0.09
C ALA A 119 4.61 -13.82 0.04
N PHE A 120 5.74 -14.38 0.50
CA PHE A 120 7.00 -13.64 0.64
C PHE A 120 7.59 -13.22 -0.71
N SER A 121 7.50 -14.09 -1.71
CA SER A 121 7.92 -13.76 -3.08
C SER A 121 7.10 -12.60 -3.65
N GLN A 122 5.77 -12.64 -3.53
CA GLN A 122 4.88 -11.57 -3.99
C GLN A 122 5.14 -10.26 -3.23
N ARG A 123 5.35 -10.34 -1.90
CA ARG A 123 5.68 -9.18 -1.09
C ARG A 123 7.01 -8.55 -1.51
N ARG A 124 8.04 -9.38 -1.76
CA ARG A 124 9.33 -8.87 -2.27
C ARG A 124 9.15 -8.16 -3.60
N GLN A 125 8.36 -8.71 -4.52
CA GLN A 125 8.06 -8.07 -5.80
C GLN A 125 7.33 -6.73 -5.63
N GLN A 126 6.41 -6.62 -4.66
CA GLN A 126 5.76 -5.34 -4.33
C GLN A 126 6.78 -4.30 -3.86
N ILE A 127 7.67 -4.67 -2.93
CA ILE A 127 8.71 -3.76 -2.42
C ILE A 127 9.61 -3.26 -3.58
N VAL A 128 10.02 -4.15 -4.48
CA VAL A 128 10.80 -3.75 -5.67
C VAL A 128 10.02 -2.81 -6.57
N GLY A 129 8.71 -3.06 -6.75
CA GLY A 129 7.84 -2.16 -7.52
C GLY A 129 7.70 -0.78 -6.87
N ASP A 130 7.54 -0.73 -5.55
CA ASP A 130 7.44 0.50 -4.78
C ASP A 130 8.76 1.30 -4.85
N CYS A 131 9.91 0.63 -4.75
CA CYS A 131 11.24 1.25 -4.92
C CYS A 131 11.42 1.83 -6.34
N PHE A 132 10.99 1.10 -7.36
CA PHE A 132 11.05 1.57 -8.74
C PHE A 132 10.16 2.81 -8.95
N GLN A 133 8.95 2.80 -8.39
CA GLN A 133 8.04 3.95 -8.46
C GLN A 133 8.63 5.16 -7.74
N LEU A 134 9.14 4.96 -6.51
CA LEU A 134 9.79 6.03 -5.73
C LEU A 134 10.95 6.66 -6.51
N LYS A 135 11.81 5.82 -7.14
CA LYS A 135 12.90 6.33 -7.98
C LYS A 135 12.36 7.21 -9.11
N THR A 136 11.35 6.75 -9.81
CA THR A 136 10.73 7.49 -10.92
C THR A 136 10.16 8.83 -10.43
N ASP A 137 9.48 8.83 -9.29
CA ASP A 137 8.87 10.04 -8.73
C ASP A 137 9.93 11.08 -8.32
N VAL A 138 11.05 10.63 -7.74
CA VAL A 138 12.19 11.51 -7.40
C VAL A 138 12.85 12.07 -8.65
N ASP A 139 13.12 11.24 -9.66
CA ASP A 139 13.70 11.68 -10.93
C ASP A 139 12.82 12.76 -11.59
N VAL A 140 11.51 12.51 -11.70
CA VAL A 140 10.54 13.45 -12.26
C VAL A 140 10.42 14.72 -11.42
N CYS A 141 10.49 14.61 -10.10
CA CYS A 141 10.48 15.77 -9.20
C CYS A 141 11.71 16.64 -9.43
N ASN A 142 12.89 16.04 -9.52
CA ASN A 142 14.15 16.73 -9.77
C ASN A 142 14.09 17.49 -11.11
N ASP A 143 13.63 16.82 -12.17
CA ASP A 143 13.50 17.44 -13.48
C ASP A 143 12.52 18.63 -13.47
N LYS A 144 11.36 18.49 -12.84
CA LYS A 144 10.31 19.52 -12.83
C LYS A 144 10.59 20.69 -11.90
N LYS A 145 11.31 20.46 -10.81
CA LYS A 145 11.57 21.48 -9.78
C LYS A 145 12.98 22.05 -9.85
N GLY A 146 13.83 21.52 -10.73
CA GLY A 146 15.24 21.90 -10.81
C GLY A 146 15.99 21.61 -9.51
N SER A 147 15.63 20.50 -8.83
CA SER A 147 16.21 20.06 -7.56
C SER A 147 17.15 18.87 -7.75
N ALA A 148 17.89 18.52 -6.71
CA ALA A 148 18.76 17.35 -6.68
C ALA A 148 18.52 16.56 -5.38
N ILE A 149 17.28 16.04 -5.23
CA ILE A 149 16.93 15.20 -4.10
C ILE A 149 17.70 13.89 -4.25
N PRO A 150 18.59 13.54 -3.29
CA PRO A 150 19.30 12.28 -3.34
C PRO A 150 18.38 11.12 -2.98
N LEU A 151 18.58 9.96 -3.63
CA LEU A 151 17.87 8.74 -3.30
C LEU A 151 18.84 7.56 -3.29
N SER A 152 18.98 6.87 -2.17
CA SER A 152 19.58 5.55 -2.07
C SER A 152 18.48 4.49 -2.04
N LEU A 153 18.67 3.39 -2.77
CA LEU A 153 17.83 2.19 -2.71
C LEU A 153 18.61 0.99 -2.12
N ASN A 154 19.77 1.23 -1.53
CA ASN A 154 20.43 0.23 -0.70
C ASN A 154 19.93 0.39 0.74
N PHE A 155 19.27 -0.62 1.25
CA PHE A 155 18.66 -0.66 2.58
C PHE A 155 19.41 -1.59 3.54
N GLU A 156 20.61 -2.04 3.20
CA GLU A 156 21.36 -2.99 4.04
C GLU A 156 21.69 -2.40 5.40
N ASP A 157 22.19 -1.17 5.42
CA ASP A 157 22.53 -0.48 6.67
C ASP A 157 21.28 -0.16 7.50
N ASP A 158 20.20 0.31 6.85
CA ASP A 158 18.92 0.61 7.53
C ASP A 158 18.32 -0.63 8.18
N VAL A 159 18.39 -1.79 7.50
CA VAL A 159 17.90 -3.06 8.04
C VAL A 159 18.79 -3.54 9.17
N ALA A 160 20.11 -3.44 9.05
CA ALA A 160 21.06 -3.82 10.10
C ALA A 160 20.88 -2.97 11.36
N GLU A 161 20.67 -1.65 11.21
CA GLU A 161 20.38 -0.75 12.34
C GLU A 161 19.06 -1.15 13.02
N ALA A 162 18.01 -1.40 12.25
CA ALA A 162 16.71 -1.84 12.80
C ALA A 162 16.82 -3.17 13.55
N GLU A 163 17.64 -4.12 13.06
CA GLU A 163 17.91 -5.38 13.75
C GLU A 163 18.68 -5.16 15.06
N TYR A 164 19.70 -4.30 15.02
CA TYR A 164 20.47 -3.95 16.22
C TYR A 164 19.60 -3.32 17.30
N LEU A 165 18.76 -2.34 16.97
CA LEU A 165 17.84 -1.66 17.90
C LEU A 165 16.79 -2.63 18.46
N ARG A 166 16.28 -3.55 17.66
CA ARG A 166 15.37 -4.60 18.13
C ARG A 166 16.03 -5.48 19.20
N ASP A 167 17.27 -5.87 18.97
CA ASP A 167 18.01 -6.79 19.84
C ASP A 167 18.64 -6.05 21.07
N ASN A 168 18.70 -4.71 21.03
CA ASN A 168 19.24 -3.83 22.07
C ASN A 168 18.29 -2.66 22.36
N PRO A 169 17.10 -2.89 22.97
CA PRO A 169 16.07 -1.86 23.15
C PRO A 169 16.55 -0.64 23.97
N ASP A 170 17.54 -0.82 24.85
CA ASP A 170 18.11 0.25 25.66
C ASP A 170 19.05 1.18 24.85
N ALA A 171 19.44 0.81 23.65
CA ALA A 171 20.29 1.63 22.79
C ALA A 171 19.52 2.74 22.06
N ALA A 172 18.18 2.72 22.11
CA ALA A 172 17.31 3.69 21.47
C ALA A 172 16.88 4.87 22.40
N ALA A 173 17.38 4.91 23.65
CA ALA A 173 17.00 5.88 24.67
C ALA A 173 17.89 7.13 24.67
#